data_7c8c8360b72513e605f792aa363495f7
#
_entry.id   7c8c8360b72513e605f792aa363495f7
#
_cell.length_a   1.000
_cell.length_b   1.000
_cell.length_c   1.000
_cell.angle_alpha   90.00
_cell.angle_beta   90.00
_cell.angle_gamma   90.00
#
_symmetry.space_group_name_H-M   'P 1'
#
loop_
_entity.id
_entity.type
_entity.pdbx_description
1 polymer ?
#
loop_
_entity_poly.entity_id
_entity_poly.type
_entity_poly.pdbx_seq_one_letter_code
_entity_poly.pdbx_strand_id
1 'polypeptide(L)'
;TLSEAALLAGLLKAPSRYAPTNNLNRSRRRAATVLDNMVEAGYLLPSAAERVKRSPTKLTKTGLRSKSFGYFVDWIETQIPLFIGRVDDGIVVETTLDPLIQQSAETALSKTLTQNRKTRRVNQGALIAFDKVGSIRAMVGGHSYRKSQFNRTIQARRQPGSAFKLFVYLAALEA
;
A
#
# COMPACT_ATOMS: atom_id res chain seq x y z
N THR A 1 22.94 -4.88 4.20
CA THR A 1 24.24 -4.44 3.61
C THR A 1 24.50 -2.97 3.91
N LEU A 2 25.77 -2.54 3.85
CA LEU A 2 26.16 -1.12 4.04
C LEU A 2 25.49 -0.20 3.01
N SER A 3 25.30 -0.68 1.78
CA SER A 3 24.59 0.07 0.72
C SER A 3 23.12 0.32 1.09
N GLU A 4 22.45 -0.64 1.67
CA GLU A 4 21.04 -0.51 2.12
C GLU A 4 20.96 0.42 3.34
N ALA A 5 21.84 0.26 4.30
CA ALA A 5 21.91 1.14 5.47
C ALA A 5 22.12 2.61 5.06
N ALA A 6 23.03 2.88 4.13
CA ALA A 6 23.25 4.23 3.61
C ALA A 6 22.03 4.80 2.86
N LEU A 7 21.28 3.96 2.11
CA LEU A 7 20.01 4.36 1.50
C LEU A 7 18.98 4.74 2.55
N LEU A 8 18.79 3.92 3.59
CA LEU A 8 17.85 4.17 4.68
C LEU A 8 18.21 5.43 5.46
N ALA A 9 19.48 5.60 5.84
CA ALA A 9 19.96 6.81 6.51
C ALA A 9 19.74 8.06 5.64
N GLY A 10 19.92 7.94 4.33
CA GLY A 10 19.66 9.01 3.36
C GLY A 10 18.22 9.49 3.35
N LEU A 11 17.25 8.63 3.68
CA LEU A 11 15.81 8.97 3.73
C LEU A 11 15.47 9.96 4.84
N LEU A 12 16.17 9.91 5.97
CA LEU A 12 15.83 10.70 7.17
C LEU A 12 15.76 12.20 6.89
N LYS A 13 16.58 12.71 5.98
CA LYS A 13 16.61 14.14 5.64
C LYS A 13 15.31 14.62 4.93
N ALA A 14 14.75 13.82 4.04
CA ALA A 14 13.51 14.12 3.32
C ALA A 14 12.95 12.83 2.69
N PRO A 15 12.14 12.05 3.43
CA PRO A 15 11.69 10.71 3.02
C PRO A 15 11.04 10.68 1.64
N SER A 16 10.08 11.56 1.39
CA SER A 16 9.36 11.61 0.09
C SER A 16 10.28 11.98 -1.07
N ARG A 17 11.29 12.83 -0.83
CA ARG A 17 12.23 13.30 -1.87
C ARG A 17 13.27 12.26 -2.23
N TYR A 18 13.75 11.50 -1.22
CA TYR A 18 14.83 10.52 -1.37
C TYR A 18 14.35 9.07 -1.40
N ALA A 19 13.03 8.83 -1.36
CA ALA A 19 12.48 7.49 -1.50
C ALA A 19 12.98 6.82 -2.79
N PRO A 20 13.62 5.65 -2.70
CA PRO A 20 14.13 4.94 -3.87
C PRO A 20 13.03 4.50 -4.82
N THR A 21 11.80 4.33 -4.30
CA THR A 21 10.59 4.03 -5.06
C THR A 21 10.13 5.20 -5.95
N ASN A 22 10.48 6.44 -5.58
CA ASN A 22 10.13 7.64 -6.33
C ASN A 22 11.23 8.01 -7.35
N ASN A 23 12.48 8.01 -6.91
CA ASN A 23 13.62 8.32 -7.77
C ASN A 23 14.89 7.63 -7.27
N LEU A 24 15.19 6.46 -7.84
CA LEU A 24 16.32 5.64 -7.43
C LEU A 24 17.67 6.36 -7.59
N ASN A 25 17.86 7.13 -8.68
CA ASN A 25 19.12 7.83 -8.90
C ASN A 25 19.36 8.93 -7.87
N ARG A 26 18.31 9.65 -7.47
CA ARG A 26 18.41 10.66 -6.41
C ARG A 26 18.69 10.01 -5.06
N SER A 27 18.04 8.89 -4.76
CA SER A 27 18.26 8.11 -3.54
C SER A 27 19.72 7.61 -3.46
N ARG A 28 20.27 7.07 -4.55
CA ARG A 28 21.66 6.60 -4.62
C ARG A 28 22.66 7.74 -4.44
N ARG A 29 22.44 8.90 -5.06
CA ARG A 29 23.29 10.08 -4.82
C ARG A 29 23.27 10.52 -3.36
N ARG A 30 22.12 10.48 -2.71
CA ARG A 30 22.01 10.79 -1.27
C ARG A 30 22.72 9.75 -0.40
N ALA A 31 22.59 8.46 -0.73
CA ALA A 31 23.34 7.39 -0.06
C ALA A 31 24.86 7.55 -0.21
N ALA A 32 25.34 7.98 -1.39
CA ALA A 32 26.75 8.28 -1.59
C ALA A 32 27.23 9.41 -0.65
N THR A 33 26.45 10.49 -0.51
CA THR A 33 26.76 11.55 0.47
C THR A 33 26.82 11.01 1.91
N VAL A 34 25.96 10.07 2.28
CA VAL A 34 26.01 9.45 3.61
C VAL A 34 27.31 8.67 3.80
N LEU A 35 27.72 7.90 2.78
CA LEU A 35 28.99 7.15 2.83
C LEU A 35 30.21 8.10 2.92
N ASP A 36 30.19 9.24 2.20
CA ASP A 36 31.25 10.25 2.28
C ASP A 36 31.35 10.86 3.69
N ASN A 37 30.22 11.21 4.28
CA ASN A 37 30.17 11.71 5.66
C ASN A 37 30.68 10.68 6.67
N MET A 38 30.41 9.38 6.44
CA MET A 38 30.95 8.31 7.31
C MET A 38 32.47 8.18 7.19
N VAL A 39 33.04 8.40 6.01
CA VAL A 39 34.50 8.44 5.81
C VAL A 39 35.10 9.65 6.52
N GLU A 40 34.51 10.83 6.36
CA GLU A 40 34.96 12.07 7.01
C GLU A 40 34.92 11.97 8.54
N ALA A 41 33.86 11.31 9.06
CA ALA A 41 33.73 11.06 10.51
C ALA A 41 34.59 9.89 11.03
N GLY A 42 35.40 9.23 10.21
CA GLY A 42 36.24 8.13 10.57
C GLY A 42 35.58 6.78 10.83
N TYR A 43 34.30 6.65 10.51
CA TYR A 43 33.54 5.40 10.67
C TYR A 43 33.70 4.42 9.51
N LEU A 44 34.23 4.87 8.38
CA LEU A 44 34.38 4.06 7.18
C LEU A 44 35.70 4.36 6.47
N LEU A 45 36.36 3.31 5.95
CA LEU A 45 37.55 3.51 5.12
C LEU A 45 37.15 4.02 3.73
N PRO A 46 37.89 4.95 3.10
CA PRO A 46 37.62 5.46 1.78
C PRO A 46 37.45 4.36 0.73
N SER A 47 38.32 3.35 0.76
CA SER A 47 38.26 2.20 -0.16
C SER A 47 36.96 1.39 -0.02
N ALA A 48 36.42 1.29 1.19
CA ALA A 48 35.14 0.60 1.43
C ALA A 48 33.95 1.42 0.90
N ALA A 49 33.97 2.75 1.11
CA ALA A 49 32.94 3.64 0.57
C ALA A 49 32.88 3.56 -0.96
N GLU A 50 34.04 3.66 -1.64
CA GLU A 50 34.12 3.58 -3.11
C GLU A 50 33.65 2.23 -3.64
N ARG A 51 33.96 1.13 -2.98
CA ARG A 51 33.47 -0.20 -3.35
C ARG A 51 31.93 -0.26 -3.29
N VAL A 52 31.33 0.28 -2.24
CA VAL A 52 29.87 0.32 -2.07
C VAL A 52 29.19 1.22 -3.12
N LYS A 53 29.76 2.37 -3.43
CA LYS A 53 29.26 3.29 -4.46
C LYS A 53 29.26 2.66 -5.85
N ARG A 54 30.28 1.84 -6.18
CA ARG A 54 30.39 1.12 -7.47
C ARG A 54 29.37 -0.04 -7.59
N SER A 55 28.93 -0.62 -6.47
CA SER A 55 27.96 -1.70 -6.45
C SER A 55 26.73 -1.33 -5.60
N PRO A 56 25.93 -0.36 -6.06
CA PRO A 56 24.79 0.11 -5.29
C PRO A 56 23.69 -0.96 -5.24
N THR A 57 22.97 -0.99 -4.11
CA THR A 57 21.83 -1.89 -3.90
C THR A 57 20.84 -1.83 -5.07
N LYS A 58 20.47 -3.02 -5.55
CA LYS A 58 19.36 -3.18 -6.49
C LYS A 58 18.07 -3.22 -5.68
N LEU A 59 17.11 -2.39 -6.04
CA LEU A 59 15.77 -2.53 -5.45
C LEU A 59 15.17 -3.85 -5.95
N THR A 60 14.97 -4.77 -5.05
CA THR A 60 14.11 -5.91 -5.33
C THR A 60 12.69 -5.38 -5.42
N LYS A 61 12.03 -5.63 -6.56
CA LYS A 61 10.59 -5.35 -6.70
C LYS A 61 9.73 -6.34 -5.88
N THR A 62 10.35 -7.06 -4.99
CA THR A 62 9.72 -8.00 -4.07
C THR A 62 9.21 -7.25 -2.85
N GLY A 63 8.32 -6.32 -3.08
CA GLY A 63 7.41 -5.93 -2.04
C GLY A 63 6.12 -6.66 -2.30
N LEU A 64 5.71 -7.49 -1.41
CA LEU A 64 4.32 -7.93 -1.20
C LEU A 64 3.35 -6.78 -0.91
N ARG A 65 3.80 -5.54 -0.91
CA ARG A 65 2.98 -4.38 -1.26
C ARG A 65 2.78 -4.37 -2.77
N SER A 66 2.29 -5.48 -3.27
CA SER A 66 1.58 -5.54 -4.53
C SER A 66 0.65 -4.34 -4.50
N LYS A 67 0.68 -3.57 -5.56
CA LYS A 67 -0.22 -2.41 -5.77
C LYS A 67 -1.70 -2.79 -5.53
N SER A 68 -1.96 -4.10 -5.50
CA SER A 68 -3.23 -4.79 -5.36
C SER A 68 -3.77 -4.88 -3.93
N PHE A 69 -2.96 -5.05 -2.92
CA PHE A 69 -3.48 -5.34 -1.57
C PHE A 69 -3.46 -4.15 -0.61
N GLY A 70 -2.94 -2.99 -1.02
CA GLY A 70 -2.67 -1.87 -0.14
C GLY A 70 -3.86 -1.44 0.72
N TYR A 71 -5.04 -1.31 0.13
CA TYR A 71 -6.26 -0.92 0.88
C TYR A 71 -6.66 -1.93 1.94
N PHE A 72 -6.50 -3.22 1.65
CA PHE A 72 -6.81 -4.28 2.59
C PHE A 72 -5.77 -4.36 3.71
N VAL A 73 -4.49 -4.26 3.37
CA VAL A 73 -3.39 -4.29 4.35
C VAL A 73 -3.51 -3.12 5.33
N ASP A 74 -3.68 -1.89 4.83
CA ASP A 74 -3.86 -0.72 5.70
C ASP A 74 -5.09 -0.89 6.62
N TRP A 75 -6.17 -1.48 6.12
CA TRP A 75 -7.34 -1.76 6.94
C TRP A 75 -7.05 -2.81 8.01
N ILE A 76 -6.41 -3.93 7.66
CA ILE A 76 -6.02 -4.97 8.63
C ILE A 76 -5.09 -4.39 9.70
N GLU A 77 -4.11 -3.56 9.33
CA GLU A 77 -3.22 -2.89 10.29
C GLU A 77 -4.02 -2.09 11.35
N THR A 78 -5.15 -1.50 10.97
CA THR A 78 -6.02 -0.80 11.94
C THR A 78 -6.84 -1.75 12.83
N GLN A 79 -7.06 -2.99 12.39
CA GLN A 79 -7.85 -3.98 13.15
C GLN A 79 -7.01 -4.75 14.17
N ILE A 80 -5.73 -5.00 13.87
CA ILE A 80 -4.83 -5.81 14.71
C ILE A 80 -4.84 -5.37 16.18
N PRO A 81 -4.70 -4.07 16.54
CA PRO A 81 -4.71 -3.65 17.94
C PRO A 81 -6.01 -3.96 18.70
N LEU A 82 -7.12 -4.10 17.96
CA LEU A 82 -8.43 -4.40 18.55
C LEU A 82 -8.53 -5.86 19.02
N PHE A 83 -7.74 -6.76 18.41
CA PHE A 83 -7.78 -8.20 18.72
C PHE A 83 -6.69 -8.64 19.69
N ILE A 84 -5.48 -8.10 19.56
CA ILE A 84 -4.31 -8.60 20.27
C ILE A 84 -3.58 -7.52 21.09
N GLY A 85 -4.12 -6.29 21.12
CA GLY A 85 -3.50 -5.18 21.83
C GLY A 85 -2.16 -4.76 21.20
N ARG A 86 -1.22 -4.31 22.04
CA ARG A 86 0.11 -3.89 21.61
C ARG A 86 1.01 -5.10 21.44
N VAL A 87 1.67 -5.22 20.30
CA VAL A 87 2.61 -6.31 19.99
C VAL A 87 3.98 -5.71 19.80
N ASP A 88 4.95 -6.16 20.59
CA ASP A 88 6.34 -5.71 20.53
C ASP A 88 7.19 -6.58 19.59
N ASP A 89 6.73 -7.79 19.30
CA ASP A 89 7.36 -8.75 18.39
C ASP A 89 6.70 -8.81 17.01
N GLY A 90 7.41 -9.39 16.03
CA GLY A 90 6.85 -9.64 14.71
C GLY A 90 5.69 -10.63 14.76
N ILE A 91 4.60 -10.32 14.09
CA ILE A 91 3.42 -11.20 13.98
C ILE A 91 3.17 -11.60 12.54
N VAL A 92 2.59 -12.77 12.35
CA VAL A 92 2.06 -13.25 11.07
C VAL A 92 0.55 -13.22 11.17
N VAL A 93 -0.08 -12.49 10.24
CA VAL A 93 -1.53 -12.37 10.17
C VAL A 93 -2.05 -13.15 8.97
N GLU A 94 -2.72 -14.27 9.22
CA GLU A 94 -3.43 -15.00 8.20
C GLU A 94 -4.79 -14.36 7.94
N THR A 95 -5.13 -14.16 6.67
CA THR A 95 -6.34 -13.45 6.29
C THR A 95 -7.19 -14.26 5.32
N THR A 96 -8.44 -13.85 5.13
CA THR A 96 -9.40 -14.46 4.20
C THR A 96 -9.30 -13.93 2.77
N LEU A 97 -8.42 -12.95 2.51
CA LEU A 97 -8.25 -12.36 1.18
C LEU A 97 -7.81 -13.42 0.15
N ASP A 98 -8.49 -13.45 -0.99
CA ASP A 98 -8.14 -14.31 -2.12
C ASP A 98 -7.42 -13.49 -3.19
N PRO A 99 -6.15 -13.79 -3.51
CA PRO A 99 -5.38 -13.04 -4.50
C PRO A 99 -5.99 -13.03 -5.90
N LEU A 100 -6.66 -14.10 -6.32
CA LEU A 100 -7.28 -14.20 -7.65
C LEU A 100 -8.56 -13.37 -7.72
N ILE A 101 -9.38 -13.43 -6.67
CA ILE A 101 -10.58 -12.60 -6.55
C ILE A 101 -10.20 -11.13 -6.45
N GLN A 102 -9.17 -10.80 -5.67
CA GLN A 102 -8.64 -9.44 -5.57
C GLN A 102 -8.20 -8.88 -6.93
N GLN A 103 -7.40 -9.64 -7.68
CA GLN A 103 -6.95 -9.23 -9.01
C GLN A 103 -8.11 -9.02 -9.99
N SER A 104 -9.09 -9.91 -9.94
CA SER A 104 -10.30 -9.82 -10.75
C SER A 104 -11.11 -8.57 -10.39
N ALA A 105 -11.29 -8.30 -9.10
CA ALA A 105 -11.97 -7.11 -8.58
C ALA A 105 -11.30 -5.80 -9.02
N GLU A 106 -9.98 -5.72 -8.94
CA GLU A 106 -9.22 -4.55 -9.41
C GLU A 106 -9.35 -4.34 -10.91
N THR A 107 -9.24 -5.41 -11.67
CA THR A 107 -9.40 -5.37 -13.13
C THR A 107 -10.79 -4.89 -13.51
N ALA A 108 -11.82 -5.44 -12.89
CA ALA A 108 -13.22 -5.08 -13.13
C ALA A 108 -13.48 -3.61 -12.78
N LEU A 109 -13.04 -3.16 -11.60
CA LEU A 109 -13.21 -1.78 -11.17
C LEU A 109 -12.48 -0.81 -12.11
N SER A 110 -11.22 -1.09 -12.44
CA SER A 110 -10.41 -0.26 -13.34
C SER A 110 -11.04 -0.15 -14.73
N LYS A 111 -11.50 -1.27 -15.30
CA LYS A 111 -12.21 -1.31 -16.59
C LYS A 111 -13.49 -0.46 -16.56
N THR A 112 -14.31 -0.66 -15.54
CA THR A 112 -15.58 0.08 -15.38
C THR A 112 -15.36 1.57 -15.24
N LEU A 113 -14.39 2.00 -14.42
CA LEU A 113 -14.06 3.41 -14.25
C LEU A 113 -13.53 4.03 -15.54
N THR A 114 -12.67 3.31 -16.28
CA THR A 114 -12.10 3.80 -17.53
C THR A 114 -13.21 4.00 -18.60
N GLN A 115 -14.10 3.03 -18.73
CA GLN A 115 -15.20 3.09 -19.69
C GLN A 115 -16.19 4.22 -19.40
N ASN A 116 -16.48 4.49 -18.12
CA ASN A 116 -17.48 5.47 -17.71
C ASN A 116 -16.91 6.86 -17.40
N ARG A 117 -15.59 7.04 -17.48
CA ARG A 117 -14.92 8.28 -17.10
C ARG A 117 -15.43 9.50 -17.86
N LYS A 118 -15.55 9.39 -19.18
CA LYS A 118 -15.98 10.51 -20.05
C LYS A 118 -17.49 10.68 -20.05
N THR A 119 -18.24 9.60 -20.16
CA THR A 119 -19.70 9.61 -20.33
C THR A 119 -20.43 9.92 -19.02
N ARG A 120 -19.98 9.37 -17.90
CA ARG A 120 -20.63 9.52 -16.60
C ARG A 120 -19.84 10.39 -15.61
N ARG A 121 -18.69 10.94 -16.02
CA ARG A 121 -17.79 11.75 -15.18
C ARG A 121 -17.39 11.05 -13.88
N VAL A 122 -17.27 9.71 -13.91
CA VAL A 122 -16.88 8.90 -12.75
C VAL A 122 -15.38 8.68 -12.75
N ASN A 123 -14.71 9.11 -11.71
CA ASN A 123 -13.25 9.00 -11.58
C ASN A 123 -12.81 8.04 -10.47
N GLN A 124 -13.70 7.69 -9.56
CA GLN A 124 -13.41 6.86 -8.41
C GLN A 124 -14.57 5.89 -8.16
N GLY A 125 -14.23 4.75 -7.59
CA GLY A 125 -15.17 3.73 -7.16
C GLY A 125 -14.49 2.84 -6.14
N ALA A 126 -15.27 1.98 -5.51
CA ALA A 126 -14.79 0.97 -4.58
C ALA A 126 -15.55 -0.34 -4.83
N LEU A 127 -14.90 -1.44 -4.46
CA LEU A 127 -15.48 -2.78 -4.54
C LEU A 127 -15.04 -3.57 -3.32
N ILE A 128 -15.96 -4.29 -2.73
CA ILE A 128 -15.68 -5.28 -1.70
C ILE A 128 -16.42 -6.57 -2.07
N ALA A 129 -15.76 -7.69 -1.94
CA ALA A 129 -16.34 -9.00 -2.17
C ALA A 129 -16.31 -9.82 -0.87
N PHE A 130 -17.45 -10.38 -0.53
CA PHE A 130 -17.61 -11.29 0.59
C PHE A 130 -17.95 -12.68 0.09
N ASP A 131 -17.57 -13.70 0.86
CA ASP A 131 -18.18 -15.01 0.71
C ASP A 131 -19.53 -15.08 1.43
N LYS A 132 -20.19 -16.23 1.34
CA LYS A 132 -21.52 -16.45 1.92
C LYS A 132 -21.55 -16.44 3.47
N VAL A 133 -20.39 -16.49 4.12
CA VAL A 133 -20.28 -16.39 5.59
C VAL A 133 -19.79 -15.01 6.04
N GLY A 134 -19.63 -14.07 5.10
CA GLY A 134 -19.26 -12.69 5.39
C GLY A 134 -17.75 -12.41 5.41
N SER A 135 -16.90 -13.39 5.07
CA SER A 135 -15.45 -13.18 5.03
C SER A 135 -15.07 -12.34 3.81
N ILE A 136 -14.19 -11.36 4.00
CA ILE A 136 -13.71 -10.50 2.92
C ILE A 136 -12.75 -11.28 2.02
N ARG A 137 -13.09 -11.41 0.74
CA ARG A 137 -12.30 -12.08 -0.28
C ARG A 137 -11.56 -11.10 -1.19
N ALA A 138 -12.08 -9.88 -1.35
CA ALA A 138 -11.40 -8.80 -2.04
C ALA A 138 -11.82 -7.44 -1.48
N MET A 139 -10.89 -6.46 -1.49
CA MET A 139 -11.15 -5.08 -1.08
C MET A 139 -10.38 -4.11 -1.98
N VAL A 140 -11.10 -3.30 -2.74
CA VAL A 140 -10.55 -2.30 -3.65
C VAL A 140 -11.12 -0.93 -3.30
N GLY A 141 -10.37 -0.13 -2.57
CA GLY A 141 -10.82 1.16 -2.03
C GLY A 141 -10.77 2.33 -3.02
N GLY A 142 -10.27 2.13 -4.25
CA GLY A 142 -10.13 3.19 -5.23
C GLY A 142 -9.48 2.75 -6.54
N HIS A 143 -9.42 3.65 -7.50
CA HIS A 143 -8.83 3.39 -8.82
C HIS A 143 -7.32 3.07 -8.76
N SER A 144 -6.59 3.66 -7.82
CA SER A 144 -5.13 3.45 -7.67
C SER A 144 -4.70 3.76 -6.25
N TYR A 145 -4.29 2.75 -5.51
CA TYR A 145 -3.74 2.88 -4.15
C TYR A 145 -2.52 3.82 -4.10
N ARG A 146 -1.64 3.75 -5.11
CA ARG A 146 -0.46 4.62 -5.20
C ARG A 146 -0.79 6.12 -5.29
N LYS A 147 -1.93 6.46 -5.92
CA LYS A 147 -2.36 7.86 -6.10
C LYS A 147 -3.19 8.36 -4.94
N SER A 148 -3.95 7.49 -4.29
CA SER A 148 -4.82 7.82 -3.18
C SER A 148 -5.01 6.59 -2.30
N GLN A 149 -4.56 6.67 -1.05
CA GLN A 149 -4.70 5.64 -0.02
C GLN A 149 -6.06 5.73 0.70
N PHE A 150 -6.88 6.72 0.35
CA PHE A 150 -8.23 6.84 0.89
C PHE A 150 -9.08 5.62 0.51
N ASN A 151 -9.36 4.78 1.50
CA ASN A 151 -10.10 3.55 1.32
C ASN A 151 -11.62 3.81 1.33
N ARG A 152 -12.20 3.88 0.14
CA ARG A 152 -13.62 4.22 -0.02
C ARG A 152 -14.58 3.13 0.44
N THR A 153 -14.09 1.90 0.65
CA THR A 153 -14.93 0.82 1.18
C THR A 153 -15.31 1.05 2.64
N ILE A 154 -14.45 1.75 3.41
CA ILE A 154 -14.62 1.95 4.85
C ILE A 154 -14.71 3.42 5.26
N GLN A 155 -14.11 4.34 4.48
CA GLN A 155 -13.99 5.76 4.87
C GLN A 155 -15.00 6.67 4.14
N ALA A 156 -15.52 6.25 2.98
CA ALA A 156 -16.44 7.08 2.22
C ALA A 156 -17.82 7.11 2.86
N ARG A 157 -18.30 8.32 3.14
CA ARG A 157 -19.68 8.54 3.59
C ARG A 157 -20.52 8.96 2.39
N ARG A 158 -21.39 8.07 1.92
CA ARG A 158 -22.26 8.28 0.75
C ARG A 158 -23.68 7.96 1.10
N GLN A 159 -24.61 8.67 0.47
CA GLN A 159 -26.02 8.31 0.52
C GLN A 159 -26.22 6.97 -0.17
N PRO A 160 -26.86 6.00 0.49
CA PRO A 160 -27.05 4.65 -0.09
C PRO A 160 -28.00 4.63 -1.27
N GLY A 161 -28.86 5.64 -1.41
CA GLY A 161 -29.85 5.69 -2.45
C GLY A 161 -30.75 4.43 -2.44
N SER A 162 -31.13 3.91 -3.66
CA SER A 162 -31.97 2.72 -3.77
C SER A 162 -31.36 1.45 -3.17
N ALA A 163 -30.08 1.42 -2.87
CA ALA A 163 -29.47 0.27 -2.18
C ALA A 163 -30.05 0.08 -0.77
N PHE A 164 -30.55 1.15 -0.14
CA PHE A 164 -31.19 1.07 1.17
C PHE A 164 -32.53 0.31 1.15
N LYS A 165 -33.17 0.15 -0.02
CA LYS A 165 -34.43 -0.59 -0.15
C LYS A 165 -34.32 -2.03 0.33
N LEU A 166 -33.14 -2.65 0.18
CA LEU A 166 -32.91 -4.02 0.69
C LEU A 166 -33.23 -4.12 2.19
N PHE A 167 -32.77 -3.17 2.97
CA PHE A 167 -33.01 -3.14 4.43
C PHE A 167 -34.49 -2.84 4.76
N VAL A 168 -35.13 -1.98 3.97
CA VAL A 168 -36.57 -1.69 4.13
C VAL A 168 -37.41 -2.93 3.86
N TYR A 169 -37.11 -3.67 2.79
CA TYR A 169 -37.84 -4.90 2.48
C TYR A 169 -37.56 -6.01 3.47
N LEU A 170 -36.30 -6.14 3.94
CA LEU A 170 -35.96 -7.12 4.96
C LEU A 170 -36.76 -6.86 6.26
N ALA A 171 -36.76 -5.63 6.75
CA ALA A 171 -37.55 -5.25 7.93
C ALA A 171 -39.04 -5.48 7.75
N ALA A 172 -39.59 -5.27 6.55
CA ALA A 172 -41.00 -5.52 6.26
C ALA A 172 -41.34 -7.03 6.18
N LEU A 173 -40.36 -7.89 5.89
CA LEU A 173 -40.56 -9.35 5.87
C LEU A 173 -40.40 -9.98 7.26
N GLU A 174 -39.70 -9.30 8.18
CA GLU A 174 -39.49 -9.74 9.57
C GLU A 174 -40.59 -9.24 10.52
N ALA A 175 -41.43 -8.29 10.09
CA ALA A 175 -42.55 -7.73 10.86
C ALA A 175 -43.83 -8.54 10.66
#